data_0fcfbe8b4176b55b35af87da66bd9a05
#
_entry.id   0fcfbe8b4176b55b35af87da66bd9a05
#
_cell.length_a   1.000
_cell.length_b   1.000
_cell.length_c   1.000
_cell.angle_alpha   90.00
_cell.angle_beta   90.00
_cell.angle_gamma   90.00
#
_symmetry.space_group_name_H-M   'P 1'
#
loop_
_entity.id
_entity.type
_entity.pdbx_description
1 polymer ?
#
loop_
_entity_poly.entity_id
_entity_poly.type
_entity_poly.pdbx_seq_one_letter_code
_entity_poly.pdbx_strand_id
1 'polypeptide(L)'
;MCIRDSQYRAKADKARAQLKEDEAQALKAKRDLERIRPLYAQNAASQLDLDNAQAAYETAEASVAMSQADLDQAELELGYTLVRSPLSGHISERNVDLGTLVGPGGKSLLATVVKSDTVLVDFSMTALDYLKSKERNIDIGRQDSTRSWQPNITITLADNTVYPYKGYVDFAEPQVDPQTGTFSVRAEMPNPNKVLLPGQFTKVKLLLDVRAVSYTHLRAHETK
;
A
#
# COMPACT_ATOMS: atom_id res chain seq x y z
N MET A 1 -0.65 5.06 -19.28
CA MET A 1 0.39 5.15 -20.35
C MET A 1 0.57 3.75 -20.90
N CYS A 2 0.34 3.53 -22.20
CA CYS A 2 0.48 2.22 -22.81
C CYS A 2 1.81 2.15 -23.56
N ILE A 3 2.62 1.18 -23.19
CA ILE A 3 3.77 0.73 -23.99
C ILE A 3 3.22 -0.06 -25.17
N ARG A 4 3.99 -0.26 -26.24
CA ARG A 4 3.55 -1.12 -27.35
C ARG A 4 3.19 -2.52 -26.84
N ASP A 5 1.90 -2.75 -26.68
CA ASP A 5 1.34 -3.97 -26.07
C ASP A 5 1.07 -5.10 -27.08
N SER A 6 1.03 -4.77 -28.38
CA SER A 6 0.63 -5.72 -29.43
C SER A 6 1.46 -7.00 -29.46
N GLN A 7 2.78 -6.89 -29.23
CA GLN A 7 3.69 -8.01 -29.20
C GLN A 7 3.42 -8.93 -27.98
N TYR A 8 3.23 -8.33 -26.82
CA TYR A 8 2.95 -9.06 -25.58
C TYR A 8 1.55 -9.68 -25.59
N ARG A 9 0.58 -8.99 -26.18
CA ARG A 9 -0.77 -9.52 -26.39
C ARG A 9 -0.75 -10.75 -27.29
N ALA A 10 -0.04 -10.69 -28.43
CA ALA A 10 0.11 -11.83 -29.32
C ALA A 10 0.80 -13.03 -28.64
N LYS A 11 1.78 -12.75 -27.74
CA LYS A 11 2.47 -13.79 -26.96
C LYS A 11 1.50 -14.46 -25.95
N ALA A 12 0.71 -13.67 -25.23
CA ALA A 12 -0.29 -14.19 -24.32
C ALA A 12 -1.39 -15.00 -25.03
N ASP A 13 -1.86 -14.52 -26.18
CA ASP A 13 -2.86 -15.21 -26.98
C ASP A 13 -2.32 -16.55 -27.52
N LYS A 14 -1.05 -16.62 -27.90
CA LYS A 14 -0.37 -17.88 -28.29
C LYS A 14 -0.28 -18.84 -27.13
N ALA A 15 0.16 -18.40 -25.95
CA ALA A 15 0.23 -19.26 -24.76
C ALA A 15 -1.13 -19.78 -24.33
N ARG A 16 -2.18 -18.95 -24.44
CA ARG A 16 -3.58 -19.34 -24.17
C ARG A 16 -4.09 -20.39 -25.15
N ALA A 17 -3.69 -20.31 -26.42
CA ALA A 17 -4.04 -21.32 -27.42
C ALA A 17 -3.34 -22.65 -27.12
N GLN A 18 -2.07 -22.61 -26.70
CA GLN A 18 -1.31 -23.81 -26.32
C GLN A 18 -1.93 -24.50 -25.09
N LEU A 19 -2.27 -23.73 -24.06
CA LEU A 19 -2.96 -24.29 -22.87
C LEU A 19 -4.25 -25.04 -23.28
N LYS A 20 -5.04 -24.45 -24.16
CA LYS A 20 -6.26 -25.08 -24.67
C LYS A 20 -6.02 -26.40 -25.41
N GLU A 21 -4.92 -26.48 -26.15
CA GLU A 21 -4.50 -27.71 -26.82
C GLU A 21 -4.14 -28.79 -25.79
N ASP A 22 -3.34 -28.45 -24.80
CA ASP A 22 -2.89 -29.38 -23.77
C ASP A 22 -4.05 -29.83 -22.86
N GLU A 23 -4.98 -28.92 -22.53
CA GLU A 23 -6.24 -29.28 -21.84
C GLU A 23 -7.06 -30.29 -22.62
N ALA A 24 -7.16 -30.13 -23.94
CA ALA A 24 -7.88 -31.08 -24.79
C ALA A 24 -7.17 -32.47 -24.83
N GLN A 25 -5.84 -32.47 -24.83
CA GLN A 25 -5.08 -33.71 -24.74
C GLN A 25 -5.24 -34.41 -23.39
N ALA A 26 -5.18 -33.64 -22.29
CA ALA A 26 -5.41 -34.17 -20.94
C ALA A 26 -6.84 -34.74 -20.79
N LEU A 27 -7.83 -34.04 -21.34
CA LEU A 27 -9.21 -34.51 -21.35
C LEU A 27 -9.37 -35.83 -22.14
N LYS A 28 -8.66 -35.96 -23.28
CA LYS A 28 -8.64 -37.21 -24.06
C LYS A 28 -8.00 -38.34 -23.24
N ALA A 29 -6.80 -38.12 -22.70
CA ALA A 29 -6.10 -39.11 -21.89
C ALA A 29 -6.93 -39.55 -20.65
N LYS A 30 -7.58 -38.59 -19.99
CA LYS A 30 -8.50 -38.86 -18.89
C LYS A 30 -9.65 -39.81 -19.29
N ARG A 31 -10.30 -39.51 -20.42
CA ARG A 31 -11.39 -40.38 -20.94
C ARG A 31 -10.92 -41.77 -21.31
N ASP A 32 -9.72 -41.88 -21.85
CA ASP A 32 -9.13 -43.17 -22.18
C ASP A 32 -8.82 -43.99 -20.91
N LEU A 33 -8.27 -43.34 -19.87
CA LEU A 33 -8.06 -43.96 -18.56
C LEU A 33 -9.39 -44.41 -17.91
N GLU A 34 -10.41 -43.53 -17.93
CA GLU A 34 -11.74 -43.83 -17.39
C GLU A 34 -12.43 -44.99 -18.12
N ARG A 35 -12.09 -45.23 -19.39
CA ARG A 35 -12.58 -46.36 -20.19
C ARG A 35 -11.83 -47.64 -19.89
N ILE A 36 -10.50 -47.61 -19.73
CA ILE A 36 -9.65 -48.78 -19.50
C ILE A 36 -9.83 -49.26 -18.08
N ARG A 37 -9.95 -48.41 -17.07
CA ARG A 37 -10.07 -48.81 -15.66
C ARG A 37 -11.18 -49.86 -15.38
N PRO A 38 -12.43 -49.74 -15.87
CA PRO A 38 -13.46 -50.74 -15.67
C PRO A 38 -13.20 -52.04 -16.49
N LEU A 39 -12.58 -51.95 -17.68
CA LEU A 39 -12.21 -53.09 -18.48
C LEU A 39 -11.15 -53.96 -17.76
N TYR A 40 -10.18 -53.32 -17.15
CA TYR A 40 -9.20 -54.02 -16.31
C TYR A 40 -9.88 -54.71 -15.11
N ALA A 41 -10.81 -54.04 -14.42
CA ALA A 41 -11.55 -54.65 -13.31
C ALA A 41 -12.38 -55.86 -13.73
N GLN A 42 -12.77 -55.96 -15.01
CA GLN A 42 -13.49 -57.08 -15.61
C GLN A 42 -12.53 -58.13 -16.26
N ASN A 43 -11.21 -58.00 -16.07
CA ASN A 43 -10.17 -58.82 -16.73
C ASN A 43 -10.21 -58.77 -18.28
N ALA A 44 -10.76 -57.68 -18.86
CA ALA A 44 -10.86 -57.48 -20.30
C ALA A 44 -9.75 -56.52 -20.86
N ALA A 45 -8.87 -56.00 -20.00
CA ALA A 45 -7.68 -55.25 -20.36
C ALA A 45 -6.48 -55.72 -19.52
N SER A 46 -5.26 -55.54 -20.04
CA SER A 46 -4.03 -55.91 -19.33
C SER A 46 -3.63 -54.81 -18.31
N GLN A 47 -2.82 -55.19 -17.33
CA GLN A 47 -2.23 -54.21 -16.40
C GLN A 47 -1.37 -53.21 -17.14
N LEU A 48 -0.65 -53.62 -18.17
CA LEU A 48 0.18 -52.75 -19.00
C LEU A 48 -0.66 -51.67 -19.68
N ASP A 49 -1.87 -51.98 -20.13
CA ASP A 49 -2.76 -51.01 -20.75
C ASP A 49 -3.23 -49.95 -19.74
N LEU A 50 -3.54 -50.41 -18.52
CA LEU A 50 -3.92 -49.48 -17.42
C LEU A 50 -2.77 -48.57 -17.04
N ASP A 51 -1.57 -49.12 -16.85
CA ASP A 51 -0.37 -48.35 -16.47
C ASP A 51 0.01 -47.36 -17.57
N ASN A 52 -0.09 -47.74 -18.85
CA ASN A 52 0.14 -46.86 -19.98
C ASN A 52 -0.90 -45.73 -20.03
N ALA A 53 -2.18 -46.01 -19.82
CA ALA A 53 -3.22 -44.97 -19.81
C ALA A 53 -3.07 -44.01 -18.64
N GLN A 54 -2.65 -44.52 -17.48
CA GLN A 54 -2.37 -43.70 -16.31
C GLN A 54 -1.18 -42.76 -16.55
N ALA A 55 -0.05 -43.33 -17.04
CA ALA A 55 1.13 -42.54 -17.37
C ALA A 55 0.85 -41.47 -18.46
N ALA A 56 0.02 -41.78 -19.45
CA ALA A 56 -0.39 -40.84 -20.47
C ALA A 56 -1.21 -39.68 -19.88
N TYR A 57 -2.13 -40.00 -18.96
CA TYR A 57 -2.90 -38.95 -18.27
C TYR A 57 -2.01 -38.09 -17.39
N GLU A 58 -1.15 -38.64 -16.57
CA GLU A 58 -0.21 -37.93 -15.71
C GLU A 58 0.74 -37.00 -16.53
N THR A 59 1.22 -37.51 -17.67
CA THR A 59 2.05 -36.71 -18.59
C THR A 59 1.27 -35.53 -19.19
N ALA A 60 0.03 -35.77 -19.61
CA ALA A 60 -0.82 -34.72 -20.17
C ALA A 60 -1.19 -33.66 -19.10
N GLU A 61 -1.45 -34.11 -17.87
CA GLU A 61 -1.72 -33.20 -16.73
C GLU A 61 -0.50 -32.31 -16.40
N ALA A 62 0.71 -32.90 -16.44
CA ALA A 62 1.96 -32.14 -16.29
C ALA A 62 2.16 -31.14 -17.43
N SER A 63 1.78 -31.46 -18.67
CA SER A 63 1.84 -30.53 -19.81
C SER A 63 0.88 -29.35 -19.63
N VAL A 64 -0.34 -29.59 -19.13
CA VAL A 64 -1.29 -28.53 -18.79
C VAL A 64 -0.71 -27.59 -17.74
N ALA A 65 -0.09 -28.13 -16.69
CA ALA A 65 0.53 -27.31 -15.65
C ALA A 65 1.68 -26.44 -16.20
N MET A 66 2.46 -26.97 -17.12
CA MET A 66 3.55 -26.22 -17.79
C MET A 66 2.98 -25.10 -18.67
N SER A 67 1.99 -25.39 -19.51
CA SER A 67 1.36 -24.38 -20.38
C SER A 67 0.61 -23.32 -19.59
N GLN A 68 0.05 -23.64 -18.43
CA GLN A 68 -0.55 -22.67 -17.52
C GLN A 68 0.52 -21.70 -16.99
N ALA A 69 1.69 -22.20 -16.57
CA ALA A 69 2.79 -21.37 -16.11
C ALA A 69 3.32 -20.45 -17.23
N ASP A 70 3.39 -20.95 -18.46
CA ASP A 70 3.79 -20.14 -19.63
C ASP A 70 2.76 -19.04 -19.92
N LEU A 71 1.47 -19.32 -19.78
CA LEU A 71 0.40 -18.34 -19.92
C LEU A 71 0.52 -17.27 -18.82
N ASP A 72 0.68 -17.65 -17.58
CA ASP A 72 0.81 -16.75 -16.44
C ASP A 72 2.02 -15.81 -16.63
N GLN A 73 3.13 -16.33 -17.13
CA GLN A 73 4.30 -15.53 -17.46
C GLN A 73 4.01 -14.54 -18.59
N ALA A 74 3.35 -14.96 -19.66
CA ALA A 74 3.00 -14.08 -20.77
C ALA A 74 1.99 -13.00 -20.39
N GLU A 75 1.02 -13.31 -19.53
CA GLU A 75 0.07 -12.34 -18.97
C GLU A 75 0.74 -11.34 -18.02
N LEU A 76 1.71 -11.78 -17.23
CA LEU A 76 2.52 -10.91 -16.39
C LEU A 76 3.32 -9.91 -17.23
N GLU A 77 3.98 -10.39 -18.29
CA GLU A 77 4.72 -9.53 -19.23
C GLU A 77 3.78 -8.51 -19.93
N LEU A 78 2.58 -8.93 -20.31
CA LEU A 78 1.55 -8.03 -20.82
C LEU A 78 1.10 -7.02 -19.77
N GLY A 79 0.96 -7.44 -18.51
CA GLY A 79 0.61 -6.58 -17.38
C GLY A 79 1.61 -5.43 -17.18
N TYR A 80 2.89 -5.68 -17.38
CA TYR A 80 3.94 -4.65 -17.27
C TYR A 80 3.85 -3.57 -18.35
N THR A 81 3.13 -3.80 -19.45
CA THR A 81 2.90 -2.77 -20.46
C THR A 81 1.91 -1.70 -20.00
N LEU A 82 1.15 -1.96 -18.92
CA LEU A 82 0.18 -1.05 -18.35
C LEU A 82 0.62 -0.58 -16.96
N VAL A 83 1.31 0.54 -16.91
CA VAL A 83 1.76 1.13 -15.65
C VAL A 83 0.58 1.79 -14.94
N ARG A 84 0.27 1.31 -13.74
CA ARG A 84 -0.79 1.83 -12.86
C ARG A 84 -0.18 2.39 -11.59
N SER A 85 -0.81 3.44 -11.04
CA SER A 85 -0.45 3.93 -9.71
C SER A 85 -0.91 2.94 -8.64
N PRO A 86 -0.05 2.58 -7.66
CA PRO A 86 -0.43 1.74 -6.53
C PRO A 86 -1.33 2.46 -5.51
N LEU A 87 -1.41 3.79 -5.59
CA LEU A 87 -2.21 4.61 -4.68
C LEU A 87 -3.10 5.57 -5.47
N SER A 88 -4.24 5.91 -4.86
CA SER A 88 -5.14 6.95 -5.36
C SER A 88 -4.65 8.32 -4.89
N GLY A 89 -4.61 9.30 -5.79
CA GLY A 89 -4.11 10.62 -5.47
C GLY A 89 -4.14 11.56 -6.68
N HIS A 90 -3.52 12.73 -6.53
CA HIS A 90 -3.32 13.67 -7.60
C HIS A 90 -2.02 13.37 -8.34
N ILE A 91 -2.13 13.28 -9.66
CA ILE A 91 -0.96 13.13 -10.52
C ILE A 91 -0.32 14.51 -10.73
N SER A 92 0.98 14.58 -10.58
CA SER A 92 1.80 15.74 -10.90
C SER A 92 2.04 15.84 -12.41
N GLU A 93 2.94 16.70 -12.81
CA GLU A 93 3.33 16.86 -14.21
C GLU A 93 3.87 15.57 -14.83
N ARG A 94 3.74 15.46 -16.12
CA ARG A 94 4.29 14.36 -16.90
C ARG A 94 5.78 14.60 -17.15
N ASN A 95 6.64 13.69 -16.70
CA ASN A 95 8.09 13.80 -16.86
C ASN A 95 8.62 13.25 -18.19
N VAL A 96 7.81 12.53 -18.95
CA VAL A 96 8.20 11.91 -20.22
C VAL A 96 7.13 12.11 -21.28
N ASP A 97 7.55 12.35 -22.51
CA ASP A 97 6.66 12.51 -23.66
C ASP A 97 6.25 11.18 -24.28
N LEU A 98 5.16 11.22 -25.07
CA LEU A 98 4.75 10.07 -25.85
C LEU A 98 5.83 9.71 -26.88
N GLY A 99 6.18 8.42 -26.91
CA GLY A 99 7.26 7.92 -27.77
C GLY A 99 8.65 7.87 -27.11
N THR A 100 8.82 8.42 -25.92
CA THR A 100 10.06 8.30 -25.16
C THR A 100 10.26 6.86 -24.70
N LEU A 101 11.47 6.33 -24.91
CA LEU A 101 11.85 5.03 -24.37
C LEU A 101 12.02 5.14 -22.84
N VAL A 102 11.27 4.31 -22.11
CA VAL A 102 11.32 4.19 -20.65
C VAL A 102 11.71 2.77 -20.26
N GLY A 103 12.51 2.62 -19.21
CA GLY A 103 12.95 1.32 -18.73
C GLY A 103 14.23 1.38 -17.90
N PRO A 104 14.75 0.22 -17.48
CA PRO A 104 16.00 0.16 -16.74
C PRO A 104 17.16 0.71 -17.61
N GLY A 105 17.81 1.77 -17.14
CA GLY A 105 18.89 2.46 -17.86
C GLY A 105 18.48 3.74 -18.59
N GLY A 106 17.19 4.11 -18.58
CA GLY A 106 16.67 5.36 -19.14
C GLY A 106 15.89 6.20 -18.11
N LYS A 107 15.11 7.17 -18.61
CA LYS A 107 14.18 7.94 -17.77
C LYS A 107 13.07 7.00 -17.29
N SER A 108 13.09 6.62 -16.02
CA SER A 108 12.11 5.73 -15.42
C SER A 108 10.96 6.47 -14.70
N LEU A 109 11.18 7.74 -14.31
CA LEU A 109 10.15 8.56 -13.66
C LEU A 109 9.14 9.05 -14.71
N LEU A 110 7.94 8.51 -14.69
CA LEU A 110 6.85 8.87 -15.60
C LEU A 110 6.06 10.06 -15.09
N ALA A 111 5.62 9.99 -13.87
CA ALA A 111 4.90 11.03 -13.14
C ALA A 111 4.94 10.72 -11.64
N THR A 112 4.70 11.71 -10.82
CA THR A 112 4.56 11.56 -9.37
C THR A 112 3.08 11.59 -9.02
N VAL A 113 2.62 10.66 -8.17
CA VAL A 113 1.25 10.66 -7.63
C VAL A 113 1.34 10.98 -6.15
N VAL A 114 0.64 12.00 -5.72
CA VAL A 114 0.61 12.47 -4.34
C VAL A 114 -0.76 12.20 -3.73
N LYS A 115 -0.78 11.51 -2.60
CA LYS A 115 -1.98 11.35 -1.79
C LYS A 115 -2.14 12.64 -0.97
N SER A 116 -3.28 13.31 -1.10
CA SER A 116 -3.55 14.59 -0.46
C SER A 116 -4.74 14.58 0.50
N ASP A 117 -5.38 13.42 0.69
CA ASP A 117 -6.53 13.28 1.61
C ASP A 117 -6.12 13.43 3.07
N THR A 118 -4.89 12.99 3.36
CA THR A 118 -4.24 13.12 4.66
C THR A 118 -2.83 13.64 4.42
N VAL A 119 -2.41 14.60 5.22
CA VAL A 119 -1.08 15.21 5.12
C VAL A 119 -0.32 14.93 6.39
N LEU A 120 0.95 14.58 6.26
CA LEU A 120 1.87 14.43 7.37
C LEU A 120 2.49 15.78 7.67
N VAL A 121 2.49 16.15 8.94
CA VAL A 121 3.08 17.39 9.45
C VAL A 121 4.28 17.02 10.30
N ASP A 122 5.47 17.29 9.81
CA ASP A 122 6.71 17.06 10.54
C ASP A 122 7.14 18.35 11.24
N PHE A 123 7.43 18.26 12.52
CA PHE A 123 7.93 19.37 13.33
C PHE A 123 8.92 18.90 14.39
N SER A 124 9.78 19.79 14.84
CA SER A 124 10.77 19.48 15.86
C SER A 124 10.27 19.86 17.24
N MET A 125 10.54 19.01 18.23
CA MET A 125 10.24 19.23 19.63
C MET A 125 11.51 19.19 20.46
N THR A 126 11.61 20.04 21.51
CA THR A 126 12.78 20.04 22.37
C THR A 126 12.75 18.88 23.36
N ALA A 127 13.94 18.37 23.74
CA ALA A 127 14.04 17.33 24.76
C ALA A 127 13.44 17.77 26.12
N LEU A 128 13.52 19.09 26.42
CA LEU A 128 12.93 19.65 27.64
C LEU A 128 11.39 19.52 27.65
N ASP A 129 10.74 19.84 26.53
CA ASP A 129 9.28 19.76 26.43
C ASP A 129 8.81 18.29 26.45
N TYR A 130 9.62 17.38 25.91
CA TYR A 130 9.37 15.95 26.04
C TYR A 130 9.43 15.48 27.50
N LEU A 131 10.43 15.88 28.27
CA LEU A 131 10.53 15.53 29.70
C LEU A 131 9.32 16.07 30.48
N LYS A 132 8.92 17.31 30.23
CA LYS A 132 7.69 17.89 30.82
C LYS A 132 6.43 17.10 30.47
N SER A 133 6.35 16.55 29.25
CA SER A 133 5.22 15.72 28.85
C SER A 133 5.24 14.37 29.57
N LYS A 134 6.42 13.78 29.75
CA LYS A 134 6.61 12.52 30.50
C LYS A 134 6.28 12.66 31.98
N GLU A 135 6.65 13.76 32.64
CA GLU A 135 6.25 14.06 34.02
C GLU A 135 4.72 14.08 34.20
N ARG A 136 4.00 14.37 33.12
CA ARG A 136 2.53 14.38 33.07
C ARG A 136 1.93 13.07 32.60
N ASN A 137 2.73 12.00 32.46
CA ASN A 137 2.34 10.70 31.90
C ASN A 137 1.74 10.79 30.47
N ILE A 138 2.16 11.77 29.67
CA ILE A 138 1.71 11.90 28.28
C ILE A 138 2.76 11.26 27.38
N ASP A 139 2.41 10.15 26.76
CA ASP A 139 3.23 9.53 25.73
C ASP A 139 2.92 10.14 24.36
N ILE A 140 3.91 10.84 23.81
CA ILE A 140 3.84 11.44 22.49
C ILE A 140 4.12 10.35 21.46
N GLY A 141 3.22 10.18 20.48
CA GLY A 141 3.35 9.14 19.45
C GLY A 141 2.76 7.77 19.80
N ARG A 142 2.09 7.64 20.95
CA ARG A 142 1.30 6.46 21.31
C ARG A 142 -0.16 6.83 21.53
N GLN A 143 -1.06 6.16 20.82
CA GLN A 143 -2.49 6.28 21.12
C GLN A 143 -2.78 5.52 22.41
N ASP A 144 -3.25 6.25 23.43
CA ASP A 144 -3.69 5.67 24.69
C ASP A 144 -5.21 5.56 24.70
N SER A 145 -5.73 4.36 24.49
CA SER A 145 -7.16 4.08 24.45
C SER A 145 -7.88 4.28 25.81
N THR A 146 -7.12 4.43 26.91
CA THR A 146 -7.67 4.63 28.26
C THR A 146 -7.97 6.09 28.55
N ARG A 147 -7.52 7.02 27.72
CA ARG A 147 -7.73 8.46 27.91
C ARG A 147 -8.89 8.98 27.08
N SER A 148 -9.70 9.81 27.70
CA SER A 148 -10.79 10.54 27.01
C SER A 148 -10.28 11.67 26.11
N TRP A 149 -8.98 12.01 26.19
CA TRP A 149 -8.36 13.08 25.44
C TRP A 149 -6.96 12.67 24.94
N GLN A 150 -6.65 12.97 23.69
CA GLN A 150 -5.34 12.68 23.09
C GLN A 150 -4.61 13.97 22.71
N PRO A 151 -3.26 13.98 22.77
CA PRO A 151 -2.45 15.09 22.28
C PRO A 151 -2.81 15.38 20.81
N ASN A 152 -3.15 16.62 20.53
CA ASN A 152 -3.52 17.02 19.19
C ASN A 152 -2.74 18.24 18.74
N ILE A 153 -2.60 18.37 17.42
CA ILE A 153 -1.99 19.55 16.83
C ILE A 153 -3.05 20.40 16.13
N THR A 154 -2.82 21.70 16.19
CA THR A 154 -3.53 22.68 15.37
C THR A 154 -2.47 23.41 14.54
N ILE A 155 -2.75 23.61 13.27
CA ILE A 155 -1.84 24.32 12.38
C ILE A 155 -2.41 25.68 12.03
N THR A 156 -1.51 26.65 11.87
CA THR A 156 -1.82 27.98 11.35
C THR A 156 -1.11 28.10 10.00
N LEU A 157 -1.87 28.42 8.97
CA LEU A 157 -1.39 28.60 7.61
C LEU A 157 -0.56 29.88 7.46
N ALA A 158 0.07 30.04 6.30
CA ALA A 158 0.93 31.19 6.01
C ALA A 158 0.16 32.55 6.03
N ASP A 159 -1.14 32.52 5.78
CA ASP A 159 -2.05 33.67 5.85
C ASP A 159 -2.54 33.99 7.27
N ASN A 160 -1.98 33.32 8.29
CA ASN A 160 -2.38 33.33 9.70
C ASN A 160 -3.80 32.81 9.98
N THR A 161 -4.45 32.15 9.05
CA THR A 161 -5.70 31.44 9.32
C THR A 161 -5.43 30.13 10.07
N VAL A 162 -6.29 29.80 11.03
CA VAL A 162 -6.21 28.54 11.76
C VAL A 162 -6.94 27.48 10.96
N TYR A 163 -6.25 26.37 10.71
CA TYR A 163 -6.85 25.25 10.00
C TYR A 163 -7.95 24.58 10.86
N PRO A 164 -9.14 24.32 10.31
CA PRO A 164 -10.31 23.91 11.10
C PRO A 164 -10.23 22.49 11.66
N TYR A 165 -9.39 21.64 11.07
CA TYR A 165 -9.25 20.24 11.51
C TYR A 165 -8.07 20.08 12.44
N LYS A 166 -8.17 19.13 13.36
CA LYS A 166 -7.10 18.78 14.28
C LYS A 166 -6.34 17.56 13.76
N GLY A 167 -5.02 17.57 13.94
CA GLY A 167 -4.19 16.42 13.67
C GLY A 167 -3.80 15.70 14.96
N TYR A 168 -3.40 14.45 14.83
CA TYR A 168 -2.95 13.61 15.93
C TYR A 168 -1.52 13.16 15.68
N VAL A 169 -0.72 13.15 16.76
CA VAL A 169 0.65 12.67 16.68
C VAL A 169 0.63 11.15 16.50
N ASP A 170 1.24 10.67 15.44
CA ASP A 170 1.36 9.24 15.11
C ASP A 170 2.76 8.69 15.37
N PHE A 171 3.79 9.55 15.30
CA PHE A 171 5.18 9.15 15.48
C PHE A 171 5.99 10.23 16.16
N ALA A 172 6.89 9.80 17.06
CA ALA A 172 7.93 10.64 17.65
C ALA A 172 9.24 9.89 17.58
N GLU A 173 10.27 10.55 17.07
CA GLU A 173 11.59 9.95 16.92
C GLU A 173 12.21 9.67 18.31
N PRO A 174 12.73 8.46 18.57
CA PRO A 174 13.26 8.10 19.88
C PRO A 174 14.67 8.69 20.14
N GLN A 175 15.27 9.30 19.14
CA GLN A 175 16.62 9.85 19.21
C GLN A 175 16.58 11.37 19.12
N VAL A 176 17.33 12.02 20.01
CA VAL A 176 17.52 13.47 20.01
C VAL A 176 18.76 13.81 19.17
N ASP A 177 18.64 14.77 18.28
CA ASP A 177 19.77 15.33 17.56
C ASP A 177 20.69 16.10 18.56
N PRO A 178 21.95 15.67 18.73
CA PRO A 178 22.86 16.29 19.70
C PRO A 178 23.27 17.72 19.34
N GLN A 179 23.12 18.13 18.08
CA GLN A 179 23.47 19.48 17.63
C GLN A 179 22.38 20.51 17.97
N THR A 180 21.13 20.10 17.84
CA THR A 180 19.97 20.99 18.03
C THR A 180 19.25 20.79 19.37
N GLY A 181 19.47 19.64 20.04
CA GLY A 181 18.75 19.24 21.24
C GLY A 181 17.27 18.96 21.01
N THR A 182 16.86 18.73 19.76
CA THR A 182 15.49 18.47 19.36
C THR A 182 15.36 17.10 18.73
N PHE A 183 14.12 16.60 18.62
CA PHE A 183 13.78 15.38 17.89
C PHE A 183 12.58 15.63 17.01
N SER A 184 12.44 14.83 15.96
CA SER A 184 11.34 14.95 15.01
C SER A 184 10.06 14.32 15.56
N VAL A 185 8.96 15.02 15.38
CA VAL A 185 7.62 14.54 15.69
C VAL A 185 6.76 14.67 14.45
N ARG A 186 6.02 13.62 14.14
CA ARG A 186 5.10 13.57 13.01
C ARG A 186 3.68 13.50 13.50
N ALA A 187 2.82 14.25 12.86
CA ALA A 187 1.39 14.18 13.10
C ALA A 187 0.63 14.00 11.79
N GLU A 188 -0.43 13.22 11.85
CA GLU A 188 -1.34 13.01 10.75
C GLU A 188 -2.47 14.03 10.81
N MET A 189 -2.69 14.75 9.72
CA MET A 189 -3.68 15.82 9.59
C MET A 189 -4.65 15.49 8.46
N PRO A 190 -5.97 15.40 8.71
CA PRO A 190 -6.96 15.20 7.66
C PRO A 190 -7.05 16.43 6.75
N ASN A 191 -7.13 16.21 5.45
CA ASN A 191 -7.17 17.26 4.43
C ASN A 191 -8.32 17.05 3.42
N PRO A 192 -9.59 17.01 3.88
CA PRO A 192 -10.73 16.71 3.00
C PRO A 192 -10.90 17.76 1.90
N ASN A 193 -10.61 19.01 2.19
CA ASN A 193 -10.73 20.13 1.24
C ASN A 193 -9.49 20.36 0.38
N LYS A 194 -8.42 19.53 0.55
CA LYS A 194 -7.16 19.62 -0.21
C LYS A 194 -6.50 21.01 -0.18
N VAL A 195 -6.69 21.74 0.91
CA VAL A 195 -6.11 23.07 1.12
C VAL A 195 -4.62 22.98 1.46
N LEU A 196 -4.23 21.92 2.16
CA LEU A 196 -2.84 21.67 2.53
C LEU A 196 -2.11 21.02 1.35
N LEU A 197 -1.02 21.64 0.93
CA LEU A 197 -0.16 21.11 -0.11
C LEU A 197 1.14 20.59 0.52
N PRO A 198 1.64 19.42 0.09
CA PRO A 198 2.95 18.95 0.51
C PRO A 198 4.03 19.99 0.20
N GLY A 199 4.96 20.18 1.15
CA GLY A 199 6.04 21.16 1.03
C GLY A 199 5.69 22.56 1.55
N GLN A 200 4.47 22.79 2.06
CA GLN A 200 4.13 24.04 2.72
C GLN A 200 4.73 24.15 4.14
N PHE A 201 5.16 25.35 4.50
CA PHE A 201 5.52 25.67 5.88
C PHE A 201 4.29 26.15 6.65
N THR A 202 4.11 25.63 7.85
CA THR A 202 3.00 26.00 8.74
C THR A 202 3.51 26.20 10.17
N LYS A 203 2.78 26.96 10.97
CA LYS A 203 3.03 27.07 12.41
C LYS A 203 2.22 25.98 13.12
N VAL A 204 2.92 25.09 13.83
CA VAL A 204 2.30 24.01 14.59
C VAL A 204 2.12 24.43 16.04
N LYS A 205 0.91 24.23 16.57
CA LYS A 205 0.60 24.36 17.99
C LYS A 205 0.21 22.98 18.51
N LEU A 206 1.09 22.40 19.32
CA LEU A 206 0.85 21.11 19.97
C LEU A 206 0.14 21.34 21.30
N LEU A 207 -1.02 20.71 21.48
CA LEU A 207 -1.77 20.73 22.72
C LEU A 207 -1.52 19.41 23.44
N LEU A 208 -0.77 19.47 24.54
CA LEU A 208 -0.35 18.27 25.29
C LEU A 208 -1.29 17.90 26.42
N ASP A 209 -1.97 18.90 27.04
CA ASP A 209 -2.84 18.67 28.19
C ASP A 209 -3.87 19.79 28.32
N VAL A 210 -5.05 19.46 28.84
CA VAL A 210 -6.09 20.43 29.18
C VAL A 210 -6.44 20.23 30.64
N ARG A 211 -6.14 21.23 31.48
CA ARG A 211 -6.50 21.20 32.90
C ARG A 211 -7.68 22.10 33.17
N ALA A 212 -8.70 21.56 33.80
CA ALA A 212 -9.75 22.35 34.42
C ALA A 212 -9.20 23.00 35.70
N VAL A 213 -8.99 24.29 35.68
CA VAL A 213 -8.64 25.04 36.90
C VAL A 213 -9.91 25.53 37.54
N SER A 214 -10.27 24.96 38.69
CA SER A 214 -11.35 25.47 39.51
C SER A 214 -10.81 26.63 40.35
N TYR A 215 -11.26 27.82 40.06
CA TYR A 215 -11.03 28.97 40.94
C TYR A 215 -12.00 28.92 42.09
N THR A 216 -11.54 28.55 43.29
CA THR A 216 -12.27 28.86 44.50
C THR A 216 -12.21 30.37 44.72
N HIS A 217 -13.36 31.02 44.71
CA HIS A 217 -13.50 32.47 44.91
C HIS A 217 -12.79 32.89 46.18
N LEU A 218 -11.86 33.82 46.03
CA LEU A 218 -11.49 34.70 47.16
C LEU A 218 -12.68 35.55 47.47
N ARG A 219 -13.29 35.31 48.64
CA ARG A 219 -14.33 36.14 49.22
C ARG A 219 -13.74 37.53 49.42
N ALA A 220 -14.26 38.53 48.73
CA ALA A 220 -13.95 39.90 49.03
C ALA A 220 -14.45 40.19 50.45
N HIS A 221 -13.50 40.54 51.32
CA HIS A 221 -13.83 41.10 52.62
C HIS A 221 -14.34 42.51 52.37
N GLU A 222 -15.66 42.71 52.50
CA GLU A 222 -16.19 44.04 52.70
C GLU A 222 -15.79 44.48 54.09
N THR A 223 -14.90 45.46 54.17
CA THR A 223 -14.66 46.27 55.38
C THR A 223 -15.58 47.44 55.32
N LYS A 224 -16.36 47.56 56.38
CA LYS A 224 -17.19 48.73 56.73
C LYS A 224 -16.38 50.03 56.79
#